data_87332dc52432b0d3c7e5a4f98f987de7
#
_entry.id   87332dc52432b0d3c7e5a4f98f987de7
#
_cell.length_a   1.000
_cell.length_b   1.000
_cell.length_c   1.000
_cell.angle_alpha   90.00
_cell.angle_beta   90.00
_cell.angle_gamma   90.00
#
_symmetry.space_group_name_H-M   'P 1'
#
loop_
_entity.id
_entity.type
_entity.pdbx_description
1 polymer ?
#
loop_
_entity_poly.entity_id
_entity_poly.type
_entity_poly.pdbx_seq_one_letter_code
_entity_poly.pdbx_strand_id
1 'polypeptide(L)'
;NQYITVTQNGRQLELMPVLFSKTERYDPARGGTLFTYLTFKLMALDGAPGKHRPLLVGGQPVLYDAAQVPGFFEQVGRNTDYIIHPEEILADNFVMLLNGLINLPSPKVVERMGQVFQQGVPEEAEAAAVR
;
A
#
# COMPACT_ATOMS: atom_id res chain seq x y z
N ASN A 1 -10.02 4.32 -4.81
CA ASN A 1 -8.77 5.07 -4.76
C ASN A 1 -7.91 4.52 -3.64
N GLN A 2 -6.76 3.95 -4.01
CA GLN A 2 -5.85 3.27 -3.08
C GLN A 2 -4.75 4.25 -2.68
N TYR A 3 -5.02 5.07 -1.69
CA TYR A 3 -4.02 5.95 -1.10
C TYR A 3 -4.03 5.84 0.42
N ILE A 4 -2.95 6.23 1.04
CA ILE A 4 -2.80 6.30 2.49
C ILE A 4 -2.49 7.73 2.91
N THR A 5 -2.91 8.09 4.12
CA THR A 5 -2.54 9.35 4.75
C THR A 5 -1.48 9.08 5.80
N VAL A 6 -0.35 9.76 5.71
CA VAL A 6 0.73 9.70 6.70
C VAL A 6 1.04 11.09 7.23
N THR A 7 1.57 11.17 8.45
CA THR A 7 2.12 12.42 9.00
C THR A 7 3.63 12.39 8.89
N GLN A 8 4.20 13.32 8.15
CA GLN A 8 5.64 13.47 8.00
C GLN A 8 6.04 14.93 8.26
N ASN A 9 6.98 15.14 9.16
CA ASN A 9 7.45 16.48 9.55
C ASN A 9 6.31 17.43 9.95
N GLY A 10 5.29 16.91 10.66
CA GLY A 10 4.13 17.67 11.11
C GLY A 10 3.11 18.02 10.00
N ARG A 11 3.29 17.50 8.79
CA ARG A 11 2.36 17.68 7.68
C ARG A 11 1.71 16.36 7.31
N GLN A 12 0.43 16.40 6.99
CA GLN A 12 -0.25 15.27 6.39
C GLN A 12 0.11 15.19 4.91
N LEU A 13 0.48 13.99 4.48
CA LEU A 13 0.72 13.63 3.08
C LEU A 13 -0.22 12.50 2.69
N GLU A 14 -0.83 12.63 1.54
CA GLU A 14 -1.58 11.55 0.90
C GLU A 14 -0.68 10.92 -0.15
N LEU A 15 -0.50 9.61 -0.06
CA LEU A 15 0.48 8.87 -0.85
C LEU A 15 -0.20 7.69 -1.52
N MET A 16 0.06 7.51 -2.80
CA MET A 16 -0.42 6.38 -3.60
C MET A 16 0.75 5.46 -3.98
N PRO A 17 0.66 4.15 -3.69
CA PRO A 17 1.62 3.19 -4.22
C PRO A 17 1.61 3.20 -5.75
N VAL A 18 2.79 3.27 -6.35
CA VAL A 18 2.97 3.22 -7.81
C VAL A 18 4.10 2.29 -8.18
N LEU A 19 3.91 1.59 -9.26
CA LEU A 19 4.89 0.70 -9.86
C LEU A 19 5.15 1.14 -11.29
N PHE A 20 6.42 1.32 -11.65
CA PHE A 20 6.78 1.72 -13.00
C PHE A 20 8.12 1.12 -13.44
N SER A 21 8.35 1.11 -14.75
CA SER A 21 9.59 0.58 -15.30
C SER A 21 10.78 1.49 -15.01
N LYS A 22 11.89 0.88 -14.62
CA LYS A 22 13.20 1.56 -14.48
C LYS A 22 13.83 1.93 -15.83
N THR A 23 13.31 1.37 -16.91
CA THR A 23 13.86 1.54 -18.26
C THR A 23 12.75 1.89 -19.23
N GLU A 24 13.07 2.71 -20.24
CA GLU A 24 12.11 3.08 -21.29
C GLU A 24 11.73 1.89 -22.19
N ARG A 25 12.63 0.93 -22.33
CA ARG A 25 12.43 -0.27 -23.16
C ARG A 25 12.88 -1.51 -22.43
N TYR A 26 12.16 -2.60 -22.65
CA TYR A 26 12.58 -3.92 -22.23
C TYR A 26 13.78 -4.37 -23.09
N ASP A 27 14.83 -4.85 -22.42
CA ASP A 27 16.02 -5.41 -23.07
C ASP A 27 16.18 -6.88 -22.64
N PRO A 28 15.82 -7.84 -23.51
CA PRO A 28 15.93 -9.26 -23.19
C PRO A 28 17.37 -9.72 -22.92
N ALA A 29 18.36 -9.01 -23.44
CA ALA A 29 19.79 -9.33 -23.23
C ALA A 29 20.23 -9.10 -21.78
N ARG A 30 19.54 -8.25 -21.03
CA ARG A 30 19.80 -8.04 -19.59
C ARG A 30 19.38 -9.22 -18.71
N GLY A 31 18.51 -10.09 -19.21
CA GLY A 31 17.94 -11.20 -18.45
C GLY A 31 17.12 -10.72 -17.23
N GLY A 32 16.79 -11.67 -16.34
CA GLY A 32 16.01 -11.40 -15.14
C GLY A 32 14.50 -11.51 -15.35
N THR A 33 13.75 -11.41 -14.25
CA THR A 33 12.29 -11.41 -14.24
C THR A 33 11.74 -10.01 -14.47
N LEU A 34 10.43 -9.89 -14.77
CA LEU A 34 9.74 -8.60 -14.88
C LEU A 34 10.01 -7.68 -13.68
N PHE A 35 10.01 -8.21 -12.48
CA PHE A 35 10.22 -7.45 -11.24
C PHE A 35 11.61 -6.78 -11.17
N THR A 36 12.62 -7.33 -11.85
CA THR A 36 13.95 -6.72 -11.95
C THR A 36 13.91 -5.34 -12.62
N TYR A 37 12.95 -5.14 -13.53
CA TYR A 37 12.78 -3.90 -14.30
C TYR A 37 11.83 -2.91 -13.65
N LEU A 38 11.11 -3.31 -12.60
CA LEU A 38 10.14 -2.47 -11.92
C LEU A 38 10.74 -1.79 -10.70
N THR A 39 10.22 -0.62 -10.38
CA THR A 39 10.49 0.09 -9.13
C THR A 39 9.17 0.47 -8.47
N PHE A 40 9.13 0.29 -7.14
CA PHE A 40 8.04 0.71 -6.29
C PHE A 40 8.35 2.06 -5.66
N LYS A 41 7.41 2.98 -5.70
CA LYS A 41 7.49 4.29 -5.04
C LYS A 41 6.13 4.64 -4.44
N LEU A 42 6.14 5.60 -3.53
CA LEU A 42 4.97 6.27 -3.01
C LEU A 42 4.87 7.65 -3.66
N MET A 43 3.85 7.84 -4.49
CA MET A 43 3.61 9.11 -5.17
C MET A 43 2.78 10.04 -4.29
N ALA A 44 3.28 11.24 -4.03
CA ALA A 44 2.52 12.24 -3.31
C ALA A 44 1.34 12.76 -4.15
N LEU A 45 0.22 12.92 -3.47
CA LEU A 45 -1.01 13.41 -4.07
C LEU A 45 -1.34 14.83 -3.58
N ASP A 46 -2.01 15.58 -4.45
CA ASP A 46 -2.61 16.87 -4.19
C ASP A 46 -4.10 16.83 -4.53
N GLY A 47 -4.90 17.67 -3.91
CA GLY A 47 -6.33 17.77 -4.16
C GLY A 47 -7.20 17.24 -3.03
N ALA A 48 -8.51 17.39 -3.18
CA ALA A 48 -9.50 16.91 -2.23
C ALA A 48 -9.81 15.42 -2.46
N PRO A 49 -10.34 14.71 -1.45
CA PRO A 49 -10.81 13.34 -1.60
C PRO A 49 -11.70 13.15 -2.84
N GLY A 50 -11.38 12.13 -3.64
CA GLY A 50 -12.07 11.86 -4.92
C GLY A 50 -11.59 12.69 -6.12
N LYS A 51 -10.70 13.69 -5.90
CA LYS A 51 -10.13 14.56 -6.95
C LYS A 51 -8.60 14.62 -6.88
N HIS A 52 -7.99 13.56 -6.34
CA HIS A 52 -6.54 13.49 -6.23
C HIS A 52 -5.85 13.52 -7.59
N ARG A 53 -4.72 14.19 -7.62
CA ARG A 53 -3.79 14.23 -8.75
C ARG A 53 -2.35 14.14 -8.21
N PRO A 54 -1.38 13.74 -9.03
CA PRO A 54 0.02 13.78 -8.60
C PRO A 54 0.43 15.17 -8.16
N LEU A 55 1.08 15.26 -6.99
CA LEU A 55 1.77 16.49 -6.58
C LEU A 55 2.98 16.68 -7.46
N LEU A 56 3.06 17.83 -8.15
CA LEU A 56 4.16 18.16 -9.05
C LEU A 56 5.07 19.23 -8.46
N VAL A 57 6.38 19.02 -8.56
CA VAL A 57 7.40 20.03 -8.27
C VAL A 57 8.29 20.15 -9.50
N GLY A 58 8.38 21.35 -10.08
CA GLY A 58 9.09 21.56 -11.35
C GLY A 58 8.53 20.74 -12.52
N GLY A 59 7.23 20.41 -12.51
CA GLY A 59 6.57 19.60 -13.54
C GLY A 59 6.79 18.09 -13.39
N GLN A 60 7.51 17.64 -12.36
CA GLN A 60 7.75 16.22 -12.09
C GLN A 60 6.96 15.75 -10.86
N PRO A 61 6.41 14.51 -10.86
CA PRO A 61 5.73 13.97 -9.71
C PRO A 61 6.69 13.78 -8.54
N VAL A 62 6.20 14.08 -7.33
CA VAL A 62 6.97 13.86 -6.10
C VAL A 62 6.82 12.40 -5.70
N LEU A 63 7.95 11.68 -5.67
CA LEU A 63 8.03 10.26 -5.36
C LEU A 63 8.93 10.02 -4.15
N TYR A 64 8.47 9.15 -3.25
CA TYR A 64 9.23 8.73 -2.08
C TYR A 64 9.55 7.23 -2.16
N ASP A 65 10.70 6.83 -1.63
CA ASP A 65 10.92 5.43 -1.28
C ASP A 65 10.10 5.08 -0.04
N ALA A 66 9.53 3.88 0.01
CA ALA A 66 8.75 3.45 1.18
C ALA A 66 9.55 3.55 2.49
N ALA A 67 10.86 3.33 2.43
CA ALA A 67 11.76 3.47 3.59
C ALA A 67 11.87 4.92 4.11
N GLN A 68 11.59 5.91 3.26
CA GLN A 68 11.59 7.32 3.64
C GLN A 68 10.28 7.77 4.30
N VAL A 69 9.29 6.88 4.35
CA VAL A 69 7.95 7.15 4.88
C VAL A 69 7.61 6.10 5.95
N PRO A 70 8.10 6.25 7.19
CA PRO A 70 7.86 5.26 8.26
C PRO A 70 6.37 4.97 8.48
N GLY A 71 5.51 5.98 8.41
CA GLY A 71 4.05 5.84 8.56
C GLY A 71 3.38 4.94 7.52
N PHE A 72 4.04 4.64 6.39
CA PHE A 72 3.55 3.64 5.44
C PHE A 72 3.56 2.25 6.08
N PHE A 73 4.72 1.79 6.56
CA PHE A 73 4.84 0.48 7.18
C PHE A 73 4.15 0.36 8.53
N GLU A 74 3.92 1.47 9.22
CA GLU A 74 3.10 1.48 10.44
C GLU A 74 1.64 1.10 10.14
N GLN A 75 1.13 1.46 8.95
CA GLN A 75 -0.22 1.15 8.51
C GLN A 75 -0.33 -0.22 7.83
N VAL A 76 0.54 -0.52 6.86
CA VAL A 76 0.42 -1.74 6.06
C VAL A 76 1.12 -2.95 6.68
N GLY A 77 2.01 -2.73 7.64
CA GLY A 77 2.82 -3.79 8.25
C GLY A 77 4.00 -4.22 7.40
N ARG A 78 4.69 -5.27 7.87
CA ARG A 78 5.89 -5.87 7.25
C ARG A 78 5.77 -7.39 7.15
N ASN A 79 4.55 -7.91 7.13
CA ASN A 79 4.30 -9.35 7.09
C ASN A 79 4.43 -9.93 5.68
N THR A 80 4.37 -9.09 4.66
CA THR A 80 4.50 -9.47 3.25
C THR A 80 5.36 -8.47 2.49
N ASP A 81 6.00 -8.93 1.43
CA ASP A 81 6.72 -8.09 0.47
C ASP A 81 5.81 -7.57 -0.67
N TYR A 82 4.58 -8.11 -0.78
CA TYR A 82 3.57 -7.67 -1.76
C TYR A 82 2.82 -6.43 -1.26
N ILE A 83 3.51 -5.29 -1.22
CA ILE A 83 3.01 -4.04 -0.65
C ILE A 83 2.42 -3.06 -1.69
N ILE A 84 2.23 -3.51 -2.92
CA ILE A 84 1.78 -2.67 -4.04
C ILE A 84 0.28 -2.38 -3.95
N HIS A 85 -0.50 -3.40 -3.59
CA HIS A 85 -1.95 -3.32 -3.50
C HIS A 85 -2.43 -3.74 -2.11
N PRO A 86 -3.42 -3.03 -1.54
CA PRO A 86 -3.98 -3.40 -0.24
C PRO A 86 -4.61 -4.78 -0.25
N GLU A 87 -5.18 -5.23 -1.36
CA GLU A 87 -5.74 -6.58 -1.51
C GLU A 87 -4.70 -7.67 -1.32
N GLU A 88 -3.49 -7.50 -1.87
CA GLU A 88 -2.38 -8.45 -1.69
C GLU A 88 -1.92 -8.49 -0.23
N ILE A 89 -1.79 -7.31 0.39
CA ILE A 89 -1.45 -7.21 1.80
C ILE A 89 -2.48 -7.92 2.66
N LEU A 90 -3.77 -7.68 2.39
CA LEU A 90 -4.87 -8.31 3.13
C LEU A 90 -4.93 -9.81 2.89
N ALA A 91 -4.75 -10.29 1.65
CA ALA A 91 -4.78 -11.70 1.31
C ALA A 91 -3.68 -12.48 2.05
N ASP A 92 -2.45 -11.99 2.02
CA ASP A 92 -1.32 -12.63 2.71
C ASP A 92 -1.54 -12.66 4.23
N ASN A 93 -1.96 -11.54 4.82
CA ASN A 93 -2.25 -11.48 6.27
C ASN A 93 -3.44 -12.36 6.65
N PHE A 94 -4.44 -12.52 5.79
CA PHE A 94 -5.55 -13.43 6.02
C PHE A 94 -5.11 -14.89 6.03
N VAL A 95 -4.23 -15.30 5.12
CA VAL A 95 -3.63 -16.63 5.13
C VAL A 95 -2.83 -16.87 6.41
N MET A 96 -2.08 -15.86 6.88
CA MET A 96 -1.35 -15.96 8.15
C MET A 96 -2.29 -16.12 9.35
N LEU A 97 -3.42 -15.38 9.35
CA LEU A 97 -4.46 -15.51 10.38
C LEU A 97 -5.06 -16.91 10.39
N LEU A 98 -5.45 -17.45 9.24
CA LEU A 98 -6.05 -18.79 9.13
C LEU A 98 -5.10 -19.90 9.57
N ASN A 99 -3.81 -19.74 9.29
CA ASN A 99 -2.78 -20.70 9.69
C ASN A 99 -2.31 -20.52 11.15
N GLY A 100 -2.83 -19.54 11.89
CA GLY A 100 -2.44 -19.26 13.25
C GLY A 100 -0.96 -18.92 13.42
N LEU A 101 -0.38 -18.23 12.42
CA LEU A 101 1.05 -17.88 12.46
C LEU A 101 1.33 -16.88 13.57
N ILE A 102 2.33 -17.21 14.38
CA ILE A 102 2.86 -16.37 15.46
C ILE A 102 4.27 -15.87 15.08
N ASN A 103 4.80 -14.92 15.83
CA ASN A 103 6.12 -14.32 15.58
C ASN A 103 6.22 -13.57 14.25
N LEU A 104 5.12 -12.92 13.85
CA LEU A 104 5.09 -12.08 12.66
C LEU A 104 5.83 -10.76 12.90
N PRO A 105 6.48 -10.16 11.87
CA PRO A 105 7.11 -8.84 11.97
C PRO A 105 6.13 -7.72 12.38
N SER A 106 4.87 -7.85 12.01
CA SER A 106 3.79 -6.89 12.32
C SER A 106 2.53 -7.63 12.78
N PRO A 107 2.53 -8.24 13.99
CA PRO A 107 1.43 -9.08 14.47
C PRO A 107 0.11 -8.32 14.60
N LYS A 108 0.16 -7.02 14.91
CA LYS A 108 -1.03 -6.16 15.06
C LYS A 108 -1.92 -6.12 13.82
N VAL A 109 -1.36 -6.31 12.61
CA VAL A 109 -2.15 -6.34 11.37
C VAL A 109 -3.09 -7.55 11.38
N VAL A 110 -2.55 -8.72 11.70
CA VAL A 110 -3.30 -9.98 11.77
C VAL A 110 -4.27 -9.98 12.95
N GLU A 111 -3.86 -9.48 14.13
CA GLU A 111 -4.71 -9.33 15.31
C GLU A 111 -5.94 -8.45 14.99
N ARG A 112 -5.73 -7.29 14.39
CA ARG A 112 -6.81 -6.37 14.01
C ARG A 112 -7.75 -6.99 12.97
N MET A 113 -7.20 -7.71 12.01
CA MET A 113 -8.00 -8.46 11.03
C MET A 113 -8.89 -9.50 11.73
N GLY A 114 -8.34 -10.28 12.66
CA GLY A 114 -9.10 -11.23 13.47
C GLY A 114 -10.24 -10.57 14.27
N GLN A 115 -9.97 -9.40 14.85
CA GLN A 115 -11.00 -8.63 15.57
C GLN A 115 -12.16 -8.21 14.66
N VAL A 116 -11.87 -7.74 13.42
CA VAL A 116 -12.91 -7.37 12.44
C VAL A 116 -13.79 -8.56 12.11
N PHE A 117 -13.21 -9.74 11.87
CA PHE A 117 -13.99 -10.95 11.59
C PHE A 117 -14.84 -11.42 12.78
N GLN A 118 -14.38 -11.21 14.02
CA GLN A 118 -15.15 -11.55 15.21
C GLN A 118 -16.32 -10.59 15.47
N GLN A 119 -16.19 -9.32 15.06
CA GLN A 119 -17.23 -8.30 15.26
C GLN A 119 -18.32 -8.33 14.19
N GLY A 120 -18.12 -9.07 13.09
CA GLY A 120 -18.98 -9.04 11.92
C GLY A 120 -18.77 -7.76 11.07
N VAL A 121 -19.35 -7.75 9.87
CA VAL A 121 -19.37 -6.55 9.03
C VAL A 121 -20.38 -5.57 9.63
N PRO A 122 -20.04 -4.30 9.88
CA PRO A 122 -21.02 -3.32 10.30
C PRO A 122 -22.17 -3.24 9.28
N GLU A 123 -23.40 -3.18 9.76
CA GLU A 123 -24.64 -3.16 8.95
C GLU A 123 -24.66 -2.05 7.86
N GLU A 124 -23.89 -0.96 8.09
CA GLU A 124 -23.71 0.14 7.14
C GLU A 124 -22.90 -0.23 5.88
N ALA A 125 -22.02 -1.22 5.96
CA ALA A 125 -21.21 -1.67 4.81
C ALA A 125 -22.01 -2.59 3.88
N GLU A 126 -23.01 -3.31 4.40
CA GLU A 126 -23.91 -4.17 3.61
C GLU A 126 -24.84 -3.33 2.73
N ALA A 127 -25.28 -2.17 3.23
CA ALA A 127 -26.15 -1.24 2.48
C ALA A 127 -25.43 -0.55 1.31
N ALA A 128 -24.10 -0.43 1.34
CA ALA A 128 -23.30 0.18 0.28
C ALA A 128 -22.91 -0.81 -0.85
N ALA A 129 -22.95 -2.12 -0.58
CA ALA A 129 -22.60 -3.17 -1.55
C ALA A 129 -23.78 -3.57 -2.48
N VAL A 130 -25.00 -3.08 -2.20
CA VAL A 130 -26.25 -3.43 -2.93
C VAL A 130 -26.71 -2.27 -3.86
N ARG A 131 -25.85 -1.28 -4.12
CA ARG A 131 -26.20 -0.18 -5.06
C ARG A 131 -25.33 -0.15 -6.27
#